data_aafe4bcbea97d681a15d334fca33fafd
#
_entry.id   aafe4bcbea97d681a15d334fca33fafd
#
_cell.length_a   1.000
_cell.length_b   1.000
_cell.length_c   1.000
_cell.angle_alpha   90.00
_cell.angle_beta   90.00
_cell.angle_gamma   90.00
#
_symmetry.space_group_name_H-M   'P 1'
#
loop_
_entity.id
_entity.type
_entity.pdbx_description
1 polymer ?
#
loop_
_entity_poly.entity_id
_entity_poly.type
_entity_poly.pdbx_seq_one_letter_code
_entity_poly.pdbx_strand_id
1 'polypeptide(L)'
;ASEHVQVMTDRDDWFLEKMTCYGALFLGARTNVSNGDKVIGTNHTLPTKKAGRYTGGLWVGKFLKTHSYQKITTDEAATLVGEYGSRLCMLEGFVGHAEQCNIRVRRYGGINVPYGEGAAFRKVGE
;
A
#
# COMPACT_ATOMS: atom_id res chain seq x y z
N ALA A 1 6.66 -17.05 -10.96
CA ALA A 1 6.14 -17.28 -9.62
C ALA A 1 5.56 -18.69 -9.51
N SER A 2 6.32 -19.55 -8.90
CA SER A 2 5.92 -20.93 -8.66
C SER A 2 5.14 -21.04 -7.37
N GLU A 3 4.17 -21.94 -7.35
CA GLU A 3 3.40 -22.25 -6.13
C GLU A 3 4.28 -22.97 -5.11
N HIS A 4 5.00 -24.01 -5.55
CA HIS A 4 5.95 -24.77 -4.78
C HIS A 4 7.34 -24.67 -5.40
N VAL A 5 8.36 -24.50 -4.59
CA VAL A 5 9.77 -24.51 -5.01
C VAL A 5 10.55 -25.41 -4.06
N GLN A 6 11.17 -26.46 -4.59
CA GLN A 6 12.12 -27.29 -3.85
C GLN A 6 13.54 -26.92 -4.31
N VAL A 7 14.40 -26.57 -3.37
CA VAL A 7 15.83 -26.30 -3.59
C VAL A 7 16.65 -27.43 -2.98
N MET A 8 17.47 -28.05 -3.80
CA MET A 8 18.31 -29.20 -3.45
C MET A 8 19.77 -28.88 -3.81
N THR A 9 20.38 -27.97 -3.08
CA THR A 9 21.76 -27.52 -3.31
C THR A 9 22.53 -27.39 -1.99
N ASP A 10 23.80 -27.10 -2.08
CA ASP A 10 24.66 -26.74 -0.96
C ASP A 10 24.58 -25.24 -0.58
N ARG A 11 23.71 -24.48 -1.27
CA ARG A 11 23.54 -23.03 -1.07
C ARG A 11 22.10 -22.65 -0.74
N ASP A 12 21.46 -23.41 0.12
CA ASP A 12 20.05 -23.21 0.50
C ASP A 12 19.78 -21.79 1.02
N ASP A 13 20.67 -21.27 1.86
CA ASP A 13 20.55 -19.92 2.44
C ASP A 13 20.61 -18.81 1.37
N TRP A 14 21.42 -19.02 0.31
CA TRP A 14 21.47 -18.08 -0.80
C TRP A 14 20.12 -18.02 -1.54
N PHE A 15 19.48 -19.17 -1.77
CA PHE A 15 18.15 -19.21 -2.38
C PHE A 15 17.09 -18.57 -1.49
N LEU A 16 17.14 -18.81 -0.19
CA LEU A 16 16.25 -18.17 0.77
C LEU A 16 16.37 -16.64 0.72
N GLU A 17 17.58 -16.13 0.64
CA GLU A 17 17.84 -14.69 0.57
C GLU A 17 17.39 -14.06 -0.75
N LYS A 18 17.56 -14.76 -1.87
CA LYS A 18 17.40 -14.18 -3.22
C LYS A 18 16.03 -14.42 -3.84
N MET A 19 15.34 -15.47 -3.46
CA MET A 19 14.03 -15.78 -4.05
C MET A 19 12.91 -14.98 -3.38
N THR A 20 12.02 -14.41 -4.18
CA THR A 20 10.92 -13.56 -3.69
C THR A 20 9.55 -13.95 -4.24
N CYS A 21 9.50 -14.63 -5.37
CA CYS A 21 8.24 -14.90 -6.09
C CYS A 21 7.86 -16.38 -6.01
N TYR A 22 7.45 -16.85 -4.84
CA TYR A 22 7.02 -18.23 -4.60
C TYR A 22 5.84 -18.28 -3.60
N GLY A 23 5.11 -19.38 -3.60
CA GLY A 23 4.11 -19.68 -2.57
C GLY A 23 4.74 -20.32 -1.34
N ALA A 24 5.46 -21.43 -1.53
CA ALA A 24 6.24 -22.08 -0.50
C ALA A 24 7.62 -22.48 -1.04
N LEU A 25 8.64 -22.31 -0.21
CA LEU A 25 10.02 -22.64 -0.51
C LEU A 25 10.49 -23.74 0.45
N PHE A 26 10.92 -24.86 -0.11
CA PHE A 26 11.41 -26.03 0.62
C PHE A 26 12.91 -26.15 0.41
N LEU A 27 13.68 -26.12 1.48
CA LEU A 27 15.14 -26.01 1.45
C LEU A 27 15.80 -27.31 1.92
N GLY A 28 16.64 -27.85 1.07
CA GLY A 28 17.47 -29.02 1.34
C GLY A 28 16.73 -30.35 1.32
N ALA A 29 17.53 -31.41 1.41
CA ALA A 29 17.05 -32.79 1.28
C ALA A 29 16.17 -33.28 2.45
N ARG A 30 16.21 -32.57 3.59
CA ARG A 30 15.42 -32.93 4.78
C ARG A 30 14.02 -32.32 4.77
N THR A 31 13.75 -31.43 3.82
CA THR A 31 12.48 -30.69 3.70
C THR A 31 11.70 -31.18 2.50
N ASN A 32 10.39 -31.29 2.63
CA ASN A 32 9.51 -31.66 1.53
C ASN A 32 8.09 -31.07 1.70
N VAL A 33 7.32 -31.12 0.64
CA VAL A 33 5.94 -30.60 0.59
C VAL A 33 5.05 -31.25 1.63
N SER A 34 5.10 -32.59 1.74
CA SER A 34 4.21 -33.33 2.65
C SER A 34 4.42 -32.96 4.12
N ASN A 35 5.66 -32.71 4.53
CA ASN A 35 5.94 -32.25 5.89
C ASN A 35 5.36 -30.85 6.13
N GLY A 36 5.49 -29.96 5.15
CA GLY A 36 4.89 -28.63 5.18
C GLY A 36 3.38 -28.66 5.26
N ASP A 37 2.74 -29.54 4.49
CA ASP A 37 1.29 -29.67 4.43
C ASP A 37 0.69 -30.25 5.72
N LYS A 38 1.43 -31.02 6.49
CA LYS A 38 0.86 -31.84 7.56
C LYS A 38 1.33 -31.50 8.97
N VAL A 39 2.62 -31.28 9.17
CA VAL A 39 3.20 -31.32 10.53
C VAL A 39 4.09 -30.15 10.92
N ILE A 40 4.70 -29.46 9.97
CA ILE A 40 5.63 -28.34 10.26
C ILE A 40 4.87 -27.08 10.72
N GLY A 41 3.62 -26.92 10.29
CA GLY A 41 2.78 -25.80 10.69
C GLY A 41 2.80 -24.60 9.74
N THR A 42 3.54 -24.68 8.64
CA THR A 42 3.47 -23.68 7.59
C THR A 42 2.16 -23.74 6.84
N ASN A 43 1.73 -22.61 6.24
CA ASN A 43 0.55 -22.56 5.41
C ASN A 43 0.69 -23.48 4.18
N HIS A 44 -0.33 -24.30 3.92
CA HIS A 44 -0.42 -25.17 2.74
C HIS A 44 -1.45 -24.69 1.70
N THR A 45 -2.17 -23.62 1.98
CA THR A 45 -3.11 -22.98 1.03
C THR A 45 -2.35 -21.92 0.25
N LEU A 46 -1.69 -22.35 -0.81
CA LEU A 46 -0.70 -21.58 -1.54
C LEU A 46 -1.30 -20.76 -2.70
N PRO A 47 -0.59 -19.72 -3.15
CA PRO A 47 -1.06 -18.86 -4.23
C PRO A 47 -0.91 -19.53 -5.58
N THR A 48 -2.01 -19.71 -6.30
CA THR A 48 -2.05 -20.24 -7.67
C THR A 48 -1.92 -19.12 -8.72
N LYS A 49 -1.87 -19.49 -9.99
CA LYS A 49 -1.91 -18.57 -11.14
C LYS A 49 -0.91 -17.40 -11.03
N LYS A 50 0.31 -17.70 -10.62
CA LYS A 50 1.41 -16.73 -10.45
C LYS A 50 1.19 -15.70 -9.34
N ALA A 51 0.22 -15.88 -8.47
CA ALA A 51 -0.05 -14.97 -7.35
C ALA A 51 1.11 -14.94 -6.32
N GLY A 52 2.03 -15.89 -6.35
CA GLY A 52 3.27 -15.85 -5.57
C GLY A 52 4.16 -14.60 -5.80
N ARG A 53 3.81 -13.75 -6.77
CA ARG A 53 4.45 -12.44 -6.99
C ARG A 53 4.07 -11.39 -5.96
N TYR A 54 2.94 -11.55 -5.28
CA TYR A 54 2.41 -10.56 -4.34
C TYR A 54 1.79 -11.14 -3.07
N THR A 55 1.71 -12.46 -2.94
CA THR A 55 1.18 -13.12 -1.73
C THR A 55 1.81 -14.48 -1.53
N GLY A 56 1.98 -14.88 -0.29
CA GLY A 56 2.38 -16.26 0.08
C GLY A 56 1.20 -17.22 0.29
N GLY A 57 -0.04 -16.76 0.02
CA GLY A 57 -1.26 -17.54 0.23
C GLY A 57 -1.98 -17.19 1.53
N LEU A 58 -2.60 -18.18 2.16
CA LEU A 58 -3.35 -17.99 3.40
C LEU A 58 -2.42 -17.80 4.60
N TRP A 59 -2.73 -16.83 5.45
CA TRP A 59 -2.03 -16.59 6.71
C TRP A 59 -2.96 -15.82 7.66
N VAL A 60 -2.61 -15.73 8.92
CA VAL A 60 -3.47 -15.11 9.95
C VAL A 60 -3.89 -13.67 9.61
N GLY A 61 -3.03 -12.92 8.94
CA GLY A 61 -3.34 -11.56 8.52
C GLY A 61 -4.48 -11.43 7.50
N LYS A 62 -4.87 -12.53 6.83
CA LYS A 62 -6.05 -12.53 5.94
C LYS A 62 -7.38 -12.41 6.70
N PHE A 63 -7.37 -12.70 7.99
CA PHE A 63 -8.52 -12.54 8.89
C PHE A 63 -8.53 -11.20 9.62
N LEU A 64 -7.48 -10.39 9.44
CA LEU A 64 -7.40 -9.05 9.98
C LEU A 64 -7.92 -8.05 8.96
N LYS A 65 -8.68 -7.08 9.43
CA LYS A 65 -9.12 -5.94 8.63
C LYS A 65 -8.30 -4.72 8.99
N THR A 66 -7.62 -4.15 8.01
CA THR A 66 -6.90 -2.89 8.19
C THR A 66 -7.82 -1.72 7.91
N HIS A 67 -7.72 -0.70 8.73
CA HIS A 67 -8.43 0.56 8.54
C HIS A 67 -7.43 1.70 8.52
N SER A 68 -7.71 2.70 7.72
CA SER A 68 -7.01 3.99 7.79
C SER A 68 -7.92 5.04 8.40
N TYR A 69 -7.33 5.95 9.17
CA TYR A 69 -7.98 7.16 9.62
C TYR A 69 -7.04 8.35 9.45
N GLN A 70 -7.61 9.53 9.32
CA GLN A 70 -6.84 10.76 9.29
C GLN A 70 -7.57 11.81 10.15
N LYS A 71 -6.77 12.59 10.87
CA LYS A 71 -7.26 13.69 11.69
C LYS A 71 -6.26 14.84 11.63
N ILE A 72 -6.69 15.97 11.11
CA ILE A 72 -5.90 17.21 11.16
C ILE A 72 -6.29 17.93 12.45
N THR A 73 -5.31 18.31 13.25
CA THR A 73 -5.51 18.77 14.62
C THR A 73 -5.32 20.27 14.83
N THR A 74 -4.79 20.99 13.83
CA THR A 74 -4.61 22.45 13.90
C THR A 74 -5.14 23.14 12.65
N ASP A 75 -5.50 24.40 12.77
CA ASP A 75 -6.00 25.21 11.67
C ASP A 75 -4.92 25.48 10.62
N GLU A 76 -3.68 25.67 11.06
CA GLU A 76 -2.53 25.86 10.17
C GLU A 76 -2.28 24.61 9.31
N ALA A 77 -2.34 23.43 9.91
CA ALA A 77 -2.21 22.18 9.18
C ALA A 77 -3.37 21.96 8.21
N ALA A 78 -4.61 22.31 8.62
CA ALA A 78 -5.77 22.21 7.75
C ALA A 78 -5.66 23.13 6.54
N THR A 79 -5.15 24.34 6.73
CA THR A 79 -4.90 25.32 5.67
C THR A 79 -3.83 24.82 4.71
N LEU A 80 -2.67 24.42 5.23
CA LEU A 80 -1.53 23.94 4.44
C LEU A 80 -1.91 22.72 3.60
N VAL A 81 -2.51 21.70 4.22
CA VAL A 81 -2.94 20.47 3.51
C VAL A 81 -4.03 20.80 2.50
N GLY A 82 -4.97 21.67 2.85
CA GLY A 82 -6.03 22.10 1.96
C GLY A 82 -5.51 22.81 0.71
N GLU A 83 -4.51 23.66 0.87
CA GLU A 83 -3.90 24.40 -0.22
C GLU A 83 -3.21 23.49 -1.24
N TYR A 84 -2.34 22.60 -0.75
CA TYR A 84 -1.65 21.64 -1.63
C TYR A 84 -2.62 20.60 -2.21
N GLY A 85 -3.60 20.15 -1.42
CA GLY A 85 -4.65 19.25 -1.88
C GLY A 85 -5.47 19.87 -3.02
N SER A 86 -5.85 21.14 -2.91
CA SER A 86 -6.56 21.87 -3.98
C SER A 86 -5.73 21.91 -5.26
N ARG A 87 -4.45 22.27 -5.16
CA ARG A 87 -3.53 22.33 -6.31
C ARG A 87 -3.42 21.00 -7.02
N LEU A 88 -3.22 19.93 -6.26
CA LEU A 88 -3.13 18.58 -6.82
C LEU A 88 -4.44 18.15 -7.50
N CYS A 89 -5.56 18.36 -6.81
CA CYS A 89 -6.88 18.04 -7.38
C CYS A 89 -7.17 18.79 -8.71
N MET A 90 -6.75 20.05 -8.80
CA MET A 90 -6.89 20.80 -10.05
C MET A 90 -6.00 20.28 -11.17
N LEU A 91 -4.76 19.86 -10.86
CA LEU A 91 -3.88 19.18 -11.82
C LEU A 91 -4.49 17.89 -12.36
N GLU A 92 -5.19 17.15 -11.50
CA GLU A 92 -5.88 15.90 -11.86
C GLU A 92 -7.25 16.12 -12.50
N GLY A 93 -7.75 17.34 -12.55
CA GLY A 93 -9.09 17.68 -13.07
C GLY A 93 -10.23 17.40 -12.08
N PHE A 94 -9.94 17.15 -10.81
CA PHE A 94 -10.93 16.86 -9.77
C PHE A 94 -11.45 18.13 -9.08
N VAL A 95 -12.21 18.92 -9.82
CA VAL A 95 -12.73 20.23 -9.37
C VAL A 95 -13.53 20.15 -8.07
N GLY A 96 -14.40 19.15 -7.93
CA GLY A 96 -15.18 18.95 -6.71
C GLY A 96 -14.32 18.58 -5.48
N HIS A 97 -13.22 17.84 -5.68
CA HIS A 97 -12.26 17.56 -4.61
C HIS A 97 -11.45 18.80 -4.25
N ALA A 98 -11.05 19.59 -5.25
CA ALA A 98 -10.38 20.87 -5.01
C ALA A 98 -11.26 21.80 -4.15
N GLU A 99 -12.56 21.87 -4.41
CA GLU A 99 -13.47 22.69 -3.60
C GLU A 99 -13.60 22.19 -2.15
N GLN A 100 -13.56 20.90 -1.92
CA GLN A 100 -13.51 20.37 -0.55
C GLN A 100 -12.26 20.86 0.22
N CYS A 101 -11.13 20.97 -0.46
CA CYS A 101 -9.91 21.55 0.08
C CYS A 101 -10.05 23.06 0.30
N ASN A 102 -10.55 23.77 -0.70
CA ASN A 102 -10.73 25.23 -0.67
C ASN A 102 -11.64 25.70 0.46
N ILE A 103 -12.75 24.99 0.71
CA ILE A 103 -13.65 25.29 1.84
C ILE A 103 -12.89 25.26 3.18
N ARG A 104 -11.98 24.30 3.36
CA ARG A 104 -11.19 24.19 4.58
C ARG A 104 -10.16 25.29 4.71
N VAL A 105 -9.50 25.65 3.61
CA VAL A 105 -8.59 26.80 3.59
C VAL A 105 -9.33 28.10 3.95
N ARG A 106 -10.48 28.35 3.35
CA ARG A 106 -11.32 29.51 3.70
C ARG A 106 -11.74 29.51 5.17
N ARG A 107 -12.13 28.34 5.68
CA ARG A 107 -12.63 28.22 7.06
C ARG A 107 -11.56 28.40 8.13
N TYR A 108 -10.40 27.82 7.90
CA TYR A 108 -9.34 27.72 8.92
C TYR A 108 -8.18 28.70 8.68
N GLY A 109 -7.89 29.05 7.44
CA GLY A 109 -6.84 29.99 7.08
C GLY A 109 -7.28 31.43 6.91
N GLY A 110 -8.58 31.70 6.89
CA GLY A 110 -9.13 33.03 6.63
C GLY A 110 -8.88 33.58 5.22
N ILE A 111 -8.42 32.73 4.32
CA ILE A 111 -8.06 33.12 2.95
C ILE A 111 -9.18 32.71 1.99
N ASN A 112 -9.53 33.62 1.09
CA ASN A 112 -10.44 33.30 0.00
C ASN A 112 -9.68 32.64 -1.14
N VAL A 113 -9.68 31.31 -1.18
CA VAL A 113 -9.10 30.54 -2.26
C VAL A 113 -10.04 30.55 -3.45
N PRO A 114 -9.62 31.09 -4.60
CA PRO A 114 -10.45 31.09 -5.80
C PRO A 114 -10.75 29.66 -6.24
N TYR A 115 -12.00 29.45 -6.57
CA TYR A 115 -12.45 28.21 -7.18
C TYR A 115 -12.41 28.33 -8.71
N GLY A 116 -12.02 27.25 -9.38
CA GLY A 116 -12.02 27.18 -10.83
C GLY A 116 -10.64 27.20 -11.46
N GLU A 117 -10.59 27.52 -12.74
CA GLU A 117 -9.37 27.48 -13.54
C GLU A 117 -8.26 28.34 -12.94
N GLY A 118 -7.06 27.77 -12.81
CA GLY A 118 -5.90 28.45 -12.26
C GLY A 118 -5.87 28.60 -10.74
N ALA A 119 -6.94 28.27 -10.03
CA ALA A 119 -6.98 28.40 -8.57
C ALA A 119 -5.88 27.62 -7.85
N ALA A 120 -5.59 26.41 -8.32
CA ALA A 120 -4.54 25.55 -7.74
C ALA A 120 -3.13 26.09 -7.95
N PHE A 121 -2.94 27.01 -8.87
CA PHE A 121 -1.62 27.56 -9.23
C PHE A 121 -1.38 28.98 -8.68
N ARG A 122 -2.38 29.59 -8.06
CA ARG A 122 -2.22 30.90 -7.46
C ARG A 122 -1.40 30.79 -6.17
N LYS A 123 -0.50 31.72 -5.98
CA LYS A 123 0.18 31.86 -4.70
C LYS A 123 -0.77 32.43 -3.66
N VAL A 124 -0.62 31.97 -2.43
CA VAL A 124 -1.37 32.49 -1.28
C VAL A 124 -0.99 33.95 -1.10
N GLY A 125 -1.98 34.84 -1.07
CA GLY A 125 -1.77 36.27 -0.87
C GLY A 125 -1.60 37.12 -2.13
N GLU A 126 -1.79 36.56 -3.34
CA GLU A 126 -1.93 37.32 -4.60
C GLU A 126 -3.39 37.58 -4.94
#